data_a78bc70c53faad927da1419d348b0071
#
_entry.id   a78bc70c53faad927da1419d348b0071
#
_cell.length_a   1.000
_cell.length_b   1.000
_cell.length_c   1.000
_cell.angle_alpha   90.00
_cell.angle_beta   90.00
_cell.angle_gamma   90.00
#
_symmetry.space_group_name_H-M   'P 1'
#
loop_
_entity.id
_entity.type
_entity.pdbx_description
1 polymer ?
#
loop_
_entity_poly.entity_id
_entity_poly.type
_entity_poly.pdbx_seq_one_letter_code
_entity_poly.pdbx_strand_id
1 'polypeptide(L)'
;AADIAAAGLQVVSAFVRSPTIGGGSDLAHVSLLSGIDLSDPRRHDLLLTTTRPTLISVFRSHGYQTFGLYSSVSWDWPERAWYGYDQYVEGRPLDYRGPTFDNWWKIPDQFSFARFEQLYPRDSRTPPRFVFAATISTHVPFIRVPPYQPDWQRLLGEQPFDEVDVAREMARPVDWLDMMPVYVRLVDYTYRWI
;
A
#
# COMPACT_ATOMS: atom_id res chain seq x y z
N ALA A 1 13.91 -12.88 -5.98
CA ALA A 1 15.09 -12.62 -5.14
C ALA A 1 16.36 -12.40 -5.98
N ALA A 2 16.61 -13.22 -7.03
CA ALA A 2 17.79 -13.06 -7.89
C ALA A 2 17.77 -11.71 -8.64
N ASP A 3 16.63 -11.33 -9.18
CA ASP A 3 16.46 -10.09 -9.96
C ASP A 3 16.62 -8.83 -9.09
N ILE A 4 16.16 -8.88 -7.85
CA ILE A 4 16.30 -7.79 -6.88
C ILE A 4 17.76 -7.58 -6.51
N ALA A 5 18.50 -8.68 -6.25
CA ALA A 5 19.93 -8.61 -5.96
C ALA A 5 20.74 -8.11 -7.18
N ALA A 6 20.36 -8.53 -8.40
CA ALA A 6 20.97 -8.06 -9.63
C ALA A 6 20.75 -6.56 -9.86
N ALA A 7 19.64 -6.01 -9.37
CA ALA A 7 19.35 -4.57 -9.36
C ALA A 7 20.08 -3.79 -8.24
N GLY A 8 20.91 -4.45 -7.44
CA GLY A 8 21.61 -3.83 -6.31
C GLY A 8 20.70 -3.50 -5.11
N LEU A 9 19.50 -4.09 -5.08
CA LEU A 9 18.53 -3.88 -4.02
C LEU A 9 18.64 -4.99 -2.96
N GLN A 10 18.26 -4.65 -1.73
CA GLN A 10 18.16 -5.59 -0.62
C GLN A 10 16.70 -5.73 -0.21
N VAL A 11 16.29 -6.97 0.10
CA VAL A 11 14.97 -7.27 0.65
C VAL A 11 15.11 -7.92 2.01
N VAL A 12 14.37 -7.39 2.97
CA VAL A 12 14.20 -8.02 4.29
C VAL A 12 12.71 -8.24 4.50
N SER A 13 12.34 -9.47 4.84
CA SER A 13 10.97 -9.82 5.19
C SER A 13 10.92 -10.28 6.65
N ALA A 14 9.90 -9.82 7.37
CA ALA A 14 9.68 -10.21 8.75
C ALA A 14 8.19 -10.28 9.07
N PHE A 15 7.83 -11.22 9.96
CA PHE A 15 6.52 -11.19 10.61
C PHE A 15 6.59 -10.30 11.83
N VAL A 16 5.65 -9.35 11.91
CA VAL A 16 5.53 -8.45 13.05
C VAL A 16 4.24 -8.78 13.79
N ARG A 17 4.31 -8.85 15.12
CA ARG A 17 3.11 -9.05 15.94
C ARG A 17 2.21 -7.82 15.80
N SER A 18 0.99 -8.03 15.27
CA SER A 18 -0.03 -6.98 15.23
C SER A 18 -0.61 -6.75 16.63
N PRO A 19 -0.84 -5.50 17.04
CA PRO A 19 -1.56 -5.19 18.26
C PRO A 19 -3.07 -5.45 18.15
N THR A 20 -3.58 -5.66 16.93
CA THR A 20 -5.00 -5.82 16.62
C THR A 20 -5.28 -7.16 15.94
N ILE A 21 -6.48 -7.69 16.13
CA ILE A 21 -6.96 -8.95 15.54
C ILE A 21 -8.27 -8.66 14.81
N GLY A 22 -8.36 -9.11 13.54
CA GLY A 22 -9.61 -9.06 12.77
C GLY A 22 -10.06 -7.65 12.38
N GLY A 23 -9.16 -6.71 12.21
CA GLY A 23 -9.44 -5.32 11.84
C GLY A 23 -8.51 -4.33 12.54
N GLY A 24 -8.75 -3.03 12.39
CA GLY A 24 -7.94 -1.99 13.03
C GLY A 24 -6.52 -1.92 12.49
N SER A 25 -6.34 -2.09 11.17
CA SER A 25 -5.02 -2.00 10.51
C SER A 25 -4.39 -0.62 10.66
N ASP A 26 -5.20 0.43 10.80
CA ASP A 26 -4.80 1.78 11.16
C ASP A 26 -4.00 1.79 12.48
N LEU A 27 -4.54 1.16 13.53
CA LEU A 27 -3.85 1.01 14.83
C LEU A 27 -2.54 0.21 14.70
N ALA A 28 -2.52 -0.82 13.84
CA ALA A 28 -1.31 -1.59 13.59
C ALA A 28 -0.24 -0.75 12.88
N HIS A 29 -0.63 0.07 11.89
CA HIS A 29 0.29 0.98 11.21
C HIS A 29 0.85 2.04 12.17
N VAL A 30 -0.02 2.66 12.98
CA VAL A 30 0.42 3.64 13.99
C VAL A 30 1.34 2.99 15.01
N SER A 31 1.04 1.77 15.46
CA SER A 31 1.90 1.04 16.39
C SER A 31 3.28 0.79 15.81
N LEU A 32 3.37 0.34 14.55
CA LEU A 32 4.64 0.11 13.86
C LEU A 32 5.44 1.41 13.72
N LEU A 33 4.78 2.49 13.31
CA LEU A 33 5.45 3.76 13.03
C LEU A 33 5.81 4.56 14.28
N SER A 34 5.11 4.36 15.40
CA SER A 34 5.36 5.03 16.68
C SER A 34 6.20 4.22 17.67
N GLY A 35 6.28 2.91 17.46
CA GLY A 35 6.88 1.97 18.43
C GLY A 35 6.04 1.80 19.70
N ILE A 36 4.74 2.12 19.66
CA ILE A 36 3.82 1.99 20.80
C ILE A 36 2.78 0.90 20.51
N ASP A 37 2.57 0.01 21.49
CA ASP A 37 1.48 -0.96 21.42
C ASP A 37 0.12 -0.27 21.62
N LEU A 38 -0.70 -0.29 20.58
CA LEU A 38 -2.06 0.27 20.53
C LEU A 38 -3.14 -0.81 20.59
N SER A 39 -2.91 -1.89 21.29
CA SER A 39 -3.94 -2.92 21.56
C SER A 39 -5.17 -2.36 22.31
N ASP A 40 -5.00 -1.25 23.03
CA ASP A 40 -6.11 -0.44 23.59
C ASP A 40 -6.36 0.77 22.69
N PRO A 41 -7.50 0.85 21.97
CA PRO A 41 -7.82 1.96 21.06
C PRO A 41 -7.82 3.35 21.72
N ARG A 42 -8.08 3.43 23.04
CA ARG A 42 -8.06 4.70 23.78
C ARG A 42 -6.66 5.34 23.81
N ARG A 43 -5.61 4.52 23.70
CA ARG A 43 -4.23 5.01 23.60
C ARG A 43 -3.94 5.69 22.27
N HIS A 44 -4.66 5.32 21.22
CA HIS A 44 -4.52 5.93 19.91
C HIS A 44 -4.86 7.41 19.96
N ASP A 45 -6.04 7.78 20.46
CA ASP A 45 -6.47 9.17 20.56
C ASP A 45 -5.50 10.00 21.41
N LEU A 46 -5.05 9.43 22.52
CA LEU A 46 -4.05 10.07 23.38
C LEU A 46 -2.72 10.26 22.64
N LEU A 47 -2.26 9.27 21.89
CA LEU A 47 -1.02 9.33 21.12
C LEU A 47 -1.06 10.46 20.09
N LEU A 48 -2.19 10.64 19.40
CA LEU A 48 -2.37 11.69 18.39
C LEU A 48 -2.28 13.12 18.96
N THR A 49 -2.45 13.29 20.27
CA THR A 49 -2.27 14.58 20.94
C THR A 49 -0.82 14.87 21.33
N THR A 50 0.09 13.93 21.10
CA THR A 50 1.49 14.06 21.51
C THR A 50 2.40 14.44 20.33
N THR A 51 3.57 14.98 20.66
CA THR A 51 4.65 15.26 19.69
C THR A 51 5.70 14.15 19.67
N ARG A 52 5.31 12.92 19.99
CA ARG A 52 6.24 11.79 20.06
C ARG A 52 6.92 11.55 18.72
N PRO A 53 8.24 11.31 18.71
CA PRO A 53 8.95 10.94 17.49
C PRO A 53 8.38 9.65 16.90
N THR A 54 8.24 9.63 15.58
CA THR A 54 7.84 8.48 14.78
C THR A 54 9.00 7.99 13.94
N LEU A 55 8.90 6.79 13.37
CA LEU A 55 9.86 6.30 12.39
C LEU A 55 10.02 7.29 11.24
N ILE A 56 8.93 7.95 10.82
CA ILE A 56 8.95 8.99 9.79
C ILE A 56 9.83 10.18 10.21
N SER A 57 9.64 10.67 11.42
CA SER A 57 10.42 11.81 11.94
C SER A 57 11.91 11.46 12.09
N VAL A 58 12.22 10.20 12.40
CA VAL A 58 13.62 9.71 12.44
C VAL A 58 14.24 9.75 11.06
N PHE A 59 13.60 9.19 10.04
CA PHE A 59 14.11 9.24 8.66
C PHE A 59 14.27 10.70 8.17
N ARG A 60 13.28 11.54 8.44
CA ARG A 60 13.36 12.97 8.08
C ARG A 60 14.54 13.66 8.76
N SER A 61 14.81 13.41 10.03
CA SER A 61 15.96 14.00 10.74
C SER A 61 17.31 13.56 10.18
N HIS A 62 17.35 12.46 9.42
CA HIS A 62 18.52 11.96 8.71
C HIS A 62 18.55 12.40 7.23
N GLY A 63 17.75 13.38 6.84
CA GLY A 63 17.75 13.95 5.50
C GLY A 63 17.00 13.17 4.45
N TYR A 64 16.16 12.21 4.84
CA TYR A 64 15.26 11.52 3.92
C TYR A 64 14.02 12.34 3.60
N GLN A 65 13.59 12.33 2.36
CA GLN A 65 12.27 12.75 1.97
C GLN A 65 11.27 11.61 2.32
N THR A 66 10.20 11.94 3.02
CA THR A 66 9.28 10.94 3.60
C THR A 66 7.93 10.94 2.90
N PHE A 67 7.46 9.74 2.52
CA PHE A 67 6.20 9.54 1.81
C PHE A 67 5.33 8.52 2.52
N GLY A 68 4.03 8.81 2.61
CA GLY A 68 3.00 7.85 2.94
C GLY A 68 2.13 7.55 1.73
N LEU A 69 2.14 6.31 1.23
CA LEU A 69 1.30 5.87 0.11
C LEU A 69 0.12 5.06 0.66
N TYR A 70 -1.08 5.65 0.58
CA TYR A 70 -2.33 5.11 1.11
C TYR A 70 -3.42 5.15 0.03
N SER A 71 -3.27 4.34 -1.01
CA SER A 71 -4.10 4.35 -2.21
C SER A 71 -5.59 4.08 -1.96
N SER A 72 -5.93 3.41 -0.86
CA SER A 72 -7.32 3.13 -0.47
C SER A 72 -8.02 4.29 0.22
N VAL A 73 -7.28 5.29 0.71
CA VAL A 73 -7.86 6.43 1.41
C VAL A 73 -8.39 7.43 0.38
N SER A 74 -9.69 7.72 0.45
CA SER A 74 -10.36 8.69 -0.44
C SER A 74 -11.17 9.72 0.33
N TRP A 75 -11.05 9.75 1.65
CA TRP A 75 -11.69 10.70 2.58
C TRP A 75 -10.64 11.45 3.39
N ASP A 76 -11.04 12.54 4.00
CA ASP A 76 -10.17 13.29 4.91
C ASP A 76 -9.83 12.44 6.13
N TRP A 77 -8.53 12.21 6.33
CA TRP A 77 -8.01 11.44 7.45
C TRP A 77 -7.17 12.36 8.35
N PRO A 78 -7.72 12.80 9.49
CA PRO A 78 -7.05 13.78 10.36
C PRO A 78 -5.69 13.30 10.89
N GLU A 79 -5.55 11.99 11.10
CA GLU A 79 -4.34 11.35 11.63
C GLU A 79 -3.12 11.55 10.73
N ARG A 80 -3.30 11.84 9.44
CA ARG A 80 -2.19 12.14 8.53
C ARG A 80 -1.29 13.28 9.02
N ALA A 81 -1.87 14.25 9.71
CA ALA A 81 -1.13 15.38 10.26
C ALA A 81 -0.15 14.94 11.37
N TRP A 82 -0.55 13.95 12.16
CA TRP A 82 0.29 13.40 13.21
C TRP A 82 1.48 12.60 12.68
N TYR A 83 1.30 11.85 11.58
CA TYR A 83 2.39 11.10 10.96
C TYR A 83 3.53 12.00 10.50
N GLY A 84 3.21 13.17 9.97
CA GLY A 84 4.18 14.18 9.58
C GLY A 84 5.03 13.79 8.37
N TYR A 85 4.49 13.07 7.39
CA TYR A 85 5.13 12.85 6.09
C TYR A 85 5.36 14.16 5.35
N ASP A 86 6.43 14.27 4.57
CA ASP A 86 6.61 15.39 3.65
C ASP A 86 5.58 15.35 2.52
N GLN A 87 5.21 14.12 2.07
CA GLN A 87 4.17 13.90 1.07
C GLN A 87 3.25 12.76 1.52
N TYR A 88 1.95 13.02 1.49
CA TYR A 88 0.92 12.03 1.76
C TYR A 88 0.11 11.80 0.49
N VAL A 89 0.23 10.58 -0.09
CA VAL A 89 -0.35 10.22 -1.38
C VAL A 89 -1.56 9.33 -1.13
N GLU A 90 -2.72 9.90 -1.37
CA GLU A 90 -4.03 9.24 -1.28
C GLU A 90 -4.48 8.70 -2.64
N GLY A 91 -5.67 8.10 -2.69
CA GLY A 91 -6.22 7.54 -3.92
C GLY A 91 -6.55 8.58 -4.99
N ARG A 92 -7.02 9.78 -4.61
CA ARG A 92 -7.42 10.82 -5.59
C ARG A 92 -6.28 11.30 -6.50
N PRO A 93 -5.09 11.65 -5.99
CA PRO A 93 -3.96 12.05 -6.83
C PRO A 93 -3.47 10.96 -7.77
N LEU A 94 -3.77 9.69 -7.48
CA LEU A 94 -3.37 8.57 -8.33
C LEU A 94 -4.16 8.50 -9.64
N ASP A 95 -5.37 9.11 -9.71
CA ASP A 95 -6.21 9.21 -10.91
C ASP A 95 -6.37 7.88 -11.67
N TYR A 96 -6.70 6.81 -10.95
CA TYR A 96 -6.94 5.51 -11.55
C TYR A 96 -8.27 5.46 -12.28
N ARG A 97 -8.24 5.04 -13.56
CA ARG A 97 -9.41 4.94 -14.44
C ARG A 97 -9.68 3.54 -14.96
N GLY A 98 -8.91 2.56 -14.51
CA GLY A 98 -9.06 1.17 -14.91
C GLY A 98 -10.22 0.44 -14.22
N PRO A 99 -10.39 -0.86 -14.50
CA PRO A 99 -11.42 -1.69 -13.90
C PRO A 99 -11.19 -1.86 -12.39
N THR A 100 -12.29 -1.92 -11.63
CA THR A 100 -12.28 -2.20 -10.21
C THR A 100 -12.48 -3.71 -9.99
N PHE A 101 -11.66 -4.33 -9.14
CA PHE A 101 -11.66 -5.78 -8.90
C PHE A 101 -12.43 -6.18 -7.66
N ASP A 102 -12.74 -5.24 -6.78
CA ASP A 102 -13.67 -5.42 -5.67
C ASP A 102 -14.40 -4.10 -5.31
N ASN A 103 -15.26 -4.15 -4.31
CA ASN A 103 -16.12 -3.03 -3.93
C ASN A 103 -15.40 -2.00 -3.04
N TRP A 104 -14.27 -2.36 -2.43
CA TRP A 104 -13.55 -1.52 -1.47
C TRP A 104 -12.34 -0.83 -2.07
N TRP A 105 -11.54 -1.58 -2.85
CA TRP A 105 -10.31 -1.06 -3.43
C TRP A 105 -10.50 -0.77 -4.89
N LYS A 106 -10.57 0.47 -5.16
CA LYS A 106 -10.71 0.92 -6.55
C LYS A 106 -9.38 0.91 -7.29
N ILE A 107 -8.26 0.90 -6.57
CA ILE A 107 -6.92 1.08 -7.16
C ILE A 107 -6.05 -0.14 -6.83
N PRO A 108 -5.63 -0.92 -7.84
CA PRO A 108 -4.67 -2.01 -7.65
C PRO A 108 -3.32 -1.51 -7.12
N ASP A 109 -2.70 -2.28 -6.21
CA ASP A 109 -1.43 -1.88 -5.61
C ASP A 109 -0.34 -1.66 -6.66
N GLN A 110 -0.19 -2.54 -7.65
CA GLN A 110 0.80 -2.39 -8.73
C GLN A 110 0.63 -1.04 -9.46
N PHE A 111 -0.59 -0.64 -9.77
CA PHE A 111 -0.86 0.69 -10.35
C PHE A 111 -0.45 1.81 -9.39
N SER A 112 -0.78 1.67 -8.11
CA SER A 112 -0.46 2.69 -7.10
C SER A 112 1.03 2.98 -7.04
N PHE A 113 1.86 1.93 -7.10
CA PHE A 113 3.32 2.08 -7.12
C PHE A 113 3.82 2.65 -8.45
N ALA A 114 3.29 2.20 -9.59
CA ALA A 114 3.65 2.76 -10.90
C ALA A 114 3.35 4.26 -10.97
N ARG A 115 2.18 4.66 -10.51
CA ARG A 115 1.77 6.07 -10.51
C ARG A 115 2.58 6.88 -9.49
N PHE A 116 2.87 6.31 -8.33
CA PHE A 116 3.74 6.96 -7.34
C PHE A 116 5.13 7.28 -7.92
N GLU A 117 5.77 6.33 -8.59
CA GLU A 117 7.09 6.57 -9.24
C GLU A 117 6.99 7.58 -10.39
N GLN A 118 5.85 7.64 -11.11
CA GLN A 118 5.63 8.66 -12.15
C GLN A 118 5.46 10.06 -11.55
N LEU A 119 4.71 10.20 -10.46
CA LEU A 119 4.46 11.49 -9.80
C LEU A 119 5.71 12.02 -9.08
N TYR A 120 6.51 11.12 -8.56
CA TYR A 120 7.72 11.42 -7.80
C TYR A 120 8.93 10.68 -8.40
N PRO A 121 9.41 11.08 -9.58
CA PRO A 121 10.53 10.39 -10.23
C PRO A 121 11.80 10.52 -9.41
N ARG A 122 12.65 9.49 -9.45
CA ARG A 122 13.98 9.52 -8.79
C ARG A 122 14.98 10.26 -9.66
N ASP A 123 15.71 11.17 -9.04
CA ASP A 123 16.86 11.85 -9.63
C ASP A 123 18.04 11.67 -8.67
N SER A 124 19.26 11.58 -9.20
CA SER A 124 20.50 11.48 -8.42
C SER A 124 20.73 12.68 -7.48
N ARG A 125 20.03 13.79 -7.71
CA ARG A 125 20.08 15.02 -6.89
C ARG A 125 19.00 15.04 -5.80
N THR A 126 18.03 14.12 -5.83
CA THR A 126 16.99 14.07 -4.80
C THR A 126 17.53 13.41 -3.53
N PRO A 127 17.07 13.82 -2.35
CA PRO A 127 17.39 13.13 -1.11
C PRO A 127 16.97 11.65 -1.16
N PRO A 128 17.57 10.78 -0.36
CA PRO A 128 17.09 9.42 -0.21
C PRO A 128 15.64 9.45 0.27
N ARG A 129 14.86 8.42 -0.11
CA ARG A 129 13.44 8.34 0.22
C ARG A 129 13.16 7.31 1.29
N PHE A 130 12.28 7.66 2.19
CA PHE A 130 11.56 6.73 3.03
C PHE A 130 10.10 6.68 2.55
N VAL A 131 9.63 5.52 2.13
CA VAL A 131 8.24 5.32 1.68
C VAL A 131 7.59 4.29 2.58
N PHE A 132 6.55 4.67 3.29
CA PHE A 132 5.64 3.73 3.93
C PHE A 132 4.43 3.53 3.01
N ALA A 133 4.23 2.31 2.54
CA ALA A 133 3.13 1.96 1.66
C ALA A 133 2.27 0.88 2.29
N ALA A 134 1.00 1.21 2.54
CA ALA A 134 0.01 0.26 2.97
C ALA A 134 -0.64 -0.38 1.75
N THR A 135 -0.26 -1.63 1.44
CA THR A 135 -0.88 -2.40 0.36
C THR A 135 -2.30 -2.80 0.73
N ILE A 136 -3.17 -2.86 -0.27
CA ILE A 136 -4.60 -3.08 -0.06
C ILE A 136 -5.16 -4.31 -0.74
N SER A 137 -4.49 -4.84 -1.76
CA SER A 137 -5.00 -5.99 -2.54
C SER A 137 -5.26 -7.23 -1.70
N THR A 138 -4.55 -7.39 -0.57
CA THR A 138 -4.73 -8.51 0.37
C THR A 138 -5.69 -8.20 1.53
N HIS A 139 -6.52 -7.16 1.42
CA HIS A 139 -7.54 -6.85 2.42
C HIS A 139 -8.85 -7.62 2.14
N VAL A 140 -9.54 -8.01 3.18
CA VAL A 140 -10.87 -8.64 3.09
C VAL A 140 -11.95 -7.64 2.59
N PRO A 141 -12.92 -8.05 1.78
CA PRO A 141 -13.18 -9.39 1.25
C PRO A 141 -12.26 -9.73 0.06
N PHE A 142 -11.82 -11.00 -0.02
CA PHE A 142 -10.98 -11.49 -1.09
C PHE A 142 -11.87 -11.98 -2.24
N ILE A 143 -12.14 -11.12 -3.23
CA ILE A 143 -13.13 -11.40 -4.27
C ILE A 143 -12.45 -11.67 -5.61
N ARG A 144 -11.54 -10.80 -6.04
CA ARG A 144 -10.91 -10.85 -7.34
C ARG A 144 -9.44 -10.44 -7.25
N VAL A 145 -8.67 -10.91 -8.20
CA VAL A 145 -7.24 -10.62 -8.31
C VAL A 145 -7.00 -9.74 -9.53
N PRO A 146 -6.42 -8.54 -9.38
CA PRO A 146 -6.01 -7.76 -10.54
C PRO A 146 -5.02 -8.57 -11.41
N PRO A 147 -5.15 -8.55 -12.74
CA PRO A 147 -4.14 -9.15 -13.60
C PRO A 147 -2.76 -8.49 -13.36
N TYR A 148 -1.71 -9.31 -13.26
CA TYR A 148 -0.36 -8.77 -13.23
C TYR A 148 -0.01 -8.19 -14.59
N GLN A 149 0.44 -6.94 -14.63
CA GLN A 149 0.89 -6.26 -15.84
C GLN A 149 2.42 -6.13 -15.83
N PRO A 150 3.15 -6.87 -16.69
CA PRO A 150 4.61 -6.77 -16.76
C PRO A 150 5.09 -5.44 -17.34
N ASP A 151 4.30 -4.82 -18.21
CA ASP A 151 4.59 -3.49 -18.73
C ASP A 151 4.03 -2.39 -17.83
N TRP A 152 4.90 -1.85 -16.99
CA TRP A 152 4.55 -0.79 -16.04
C TRP A 152 4.13 0.53 -16.71
N GLN A 153 4.56 0.79 -17.92
CA GLN A 153 4.11 1.97 -18.67
C GLN A 153 2.66 1.80 -19.13
N ARG A 154 2.28 0.58 -19.50
CA ARG A 154 0.89 0.28 -19.88
C ARG A 154 -0.07 0.48 -18.71
N LEU A 155 0.34 0.19 -17.48
CA LEU A 155 -0.47 0.47 -16.28
C LEU A 155 -0.92 1.92 -16.18
N LEU A 156 -0.09 2.85 -16.65
CA LEU A 156 -0.33 4.30 -16.56
C LEU A 156 -1.18 4.83 -17.71
N GLY A 157 -1.50 3.99 -18.70
CA GLY A 157 -2.33 4.32 -19.85
C GLY A 157 -3.83 4.17 -19.60
N GLU A 158 -4.61 4.41 -20.65
CA GLU A 158 -6.07 4.30 -20.60
C GLU A 158 -6.58 2.85 -20.45
N GLN A 159 -5.79 1.87 -20.91
CA GLN A 159 -6.09 0.44 -20.81
C GLN A 159 -5.00 -0.30 -20.03
N PRO A 160 -4.99 -0.15 -18.70
CA PRO A 160 -3.92 -0.67 -17.85
C PRO A 160 -3.77 -2.19 -17.88
N PHE A 161 -4.83 -2.90 -18.22
CA PHE A 161 -4.86 -4.36 -18.25
C PHE A 161 -5.39 -4.87 -19.60
N ASP A 162 -5.07 -6.13 -19.90
CA ASP A 162 -5.64 -6.83 -21.03
C ASP A 162 -7.13 -7.13 -20.79
N GLU A 163 -8.00 -6.80 -21.74
CA GLU A 163 -9.45 -6.98 -21.60
C GLU A 163 -9.86 -8.44 -21.43
N VAL A 164 -9.14 -9.36 -22.06
CA VAL A 164 -9.43 -10.81 -21.95
C VAL A 164 -9.09 -11.29 -20.54
N ASP A 165 -7.99 -10.82 -19.96
CA ASP A 165 -7.60 -11.18 -18.60
C ASP A 165 -8.55 -10.57 -17.56
N VAL A 166 -8.96 -9.33 -17.76
CA VAL A 166 -9.99 -8.67 -16.94
C VAL A 166 -11.30 -9.46 -17.01
N ALA A 167 -11.79 -9.76 -18.22
CA ALA A 167 -13.05 -10.49 -18.42
C ALA A 167 -12.98 -11.89 -17.78
N ARG A 168 -11.84 -12.58 -17.92
CA ARG A 168 -11.63 -13.90 -17.29
C ARG A 168 -11.69 -13.83 -15.77
N GLU A 169 -11.07 -12.83 -15.17
CA GLU A 169 -11.12 -12.68 -13.71
C GLU A 169 -12.52 -12.24 -13.23
N MET A 170 -13.18 -11.36 -13.95
CA MET A 170 -14.53 -10.89 -13.62
C MET A 170 -15.58 -12.00 -13.75
N ALA A 171 -15.38 -12.96 -14.64
CA ALA A 171 -16.26 -14.12 -14.82
C ALA A 171 -16.09 -15.21 -13.74
N ARG A 172 -15.06 -15.12 -12.88
CA ARG A 172 -14.87 -16.13 -11.82
C ARG A 172 -16.00 -16.03 -10.79
N PRO A 173 -16.57 -17.17 -10.35
CA PRO A 173 -17.54 -17.17 -9.27
C PRO A 173 -16.87 -16.70 -7.97
N VAL A 174 -17.64 -16.02 -7.13
CA VAL A 174 -17.22 -15.61 -5.79
C VAL A 174 -17.75 -16.63 -4.79
N ASP A 175 -16.83 -17.28 -4.10
CA ASP A 175 -17.18 -18.14 -2.96
C ASP A 175 -17.06 -17.34 -1.66
N TRP A 176 -18.20 -16.95 -1.10
CA TRP A 176 -18.26 -16.17 0.14
C TRP A 176 -18.02 -17.02 1.39
N LEU A 177 -18.04 -18.34 1.27
CA LEU A 177 -17.80 -19.27 2.38
C LEU A 177 -16.34 -19.68 2.48
N ASP A 178 -15.62 -19.71 1.34
CA ASP A 178 -14.19 -19.98 1.29
C ASP A 178 -13.46 -18.99 0.38
N MET A 179 -13.00 -17.89 0.96
CA MET A 179 -12.21 -16.87 0.25
C MET A 179 -10.70 -17.15 0.27
N MET A 180 -10.23 -18.19 0.98
CA MET A 180 -8.79 -18.46 1.12
C MET A 180 -8.06 -18.72 -0.21
N PRO A 181 -8.63 -19.42 -1.20
CA PRO A 181 -7.99 -19.59 -2.50
C PRO A 181 -7.73 -18.25 -3.21
N VAL A 182 -8.63 -17.29 -3.08
CA VAL A 182 -8.46 -15.96 -3.65
C VAL A 182 -7.39 -15.16 -2.88
N TYR A 183 -7.38 -15.26 -1.56
CA TYR A 183 -6.33 -14.65 -0.73
C TYR A 183 -4.93 -15.11 -1.14
N VAL A 184 -4.71 -16.41 -1.31
CA VAL A 184 -3.41 -16.96 -1.75
C VAL A 184 -3.00 -16.38 -3.11
N ARG A 185 -3.95 -16.24 -4.05
CA ARG A 185 -3.70 -15.62 -5.36
C ARG A 185 -3.36 -14.12 -5.24
N LEU A 186 -3.98 -13.40 -4.31
CA LEU A 186 -3.69 -11.99 -4.03
C LEU A 186 -2.29 -11.83 -3.42
N VAL A 187 -1.87 -12.75 -2.56
CA VAL A 187 -0.50 -12.79 -2.04
C VAL A 187 0.49 -13.06 -3.18
N ASP A 188 0.23 -14.05 -4.05
CA ASP A 188 1.07 -14.31 -5.23
C ASP A 188 1.14 -13.08 -6.16
N TYR A 189 0.03 -12.44 -6.44
CA TYR A 189 -0.01 -11.18 -7.20
C TYR A 189 0.88 -10.12 -6.57
N THR A 190 0.79 -9.93 -5.25
CA THR A 190 1.61 -8.93 -4.53
C THR A 190 3.11 -9.24 -4.66
N TYR A 191 3.51 -10.51 -4.51
CA TYR A 191 4.90 -10.89 -4.67
C TYR A 191 5.45 -10.83 -6.10
N ARG A 192 4.59 -10.79 -7.12
CA ARG A 192 5.01 -10.65 -8.51
C ARG A 192 5.42 -9.24 -8.90
N TRP A 193 4.82 -8.23 -8.28
CA TRP A 193 5.11 -6.84 -8.64
C TRP A 193 6.06 -6.15 -7.65
N ILE A 194 6.31 -6.69 -6.46
CA ILE A 194 7.39 -6.27 -5.56
C ILE A 194 8.73 -6.77 -6.11
#